data_82cd034c653e7cb1973ef0e394e5ae30
#
_entry.id   82cd034c653e7cb1973ef0e394e5ae30
#
_cell.length_a   1.000
_cell.length_b   1.000
_cell.length_c   1.000
_cell.angle_alpha   90.00
_cell.angle_beta   90.00
_cell.angle_gamma   90.00
#
_symmetry.space_group_name_H-M   'P 1'
#
loop_
_entity.id
_entity.type
_entity.pdbx_description
1 polymer ?
#
loop_
_entity_poly.entity_id
_entity_poly.type
_entity_poly.pdbx_seq_one_letter_code
_entity_poly.pdbx_strand_id
1 'polypeptide(L)'
;MRRTPIFAALAFAALFTACPSPPKNGECKTSKDCEDQAGFGKVCVSGQCAECAVDADCKEGFTCKANKCEPKPAPAPVAAAPAPRPDCVADADCGSGKACQGGTCVSAIDPACADASAFVVHFGFDQSAITGDAAATLKRLAACLAKAPARRLQVDGHCDDRGTTQYNLALGKKRSEAVKRYLADLGVGGTIDTNTFGKEQPLCREATESCWARNRRAEPKPER
;
A
#
# COMPACT_ATOMS: atom_id res chain seq x y z
N MET A 1 -25.85 -103.78 46.58
CA MET A 1 -26.33 -102.45 46.21
C MET A 1 -25.46 -101.39 46.90
N ARG A 2 -24.40 -100.92 46.30
CA ARG A 2 -23.59 -99.83 46.82
C ARG A 2 -23.26 -98.91 45.66
N ARG A 3 -23.76 -97.67 45.69
CA ARG A 3 -23.53 -96.61 44.73
C ARG A 3 -22.25 -95.86 45.14
N THR A 4 -21.27 -95.78 44.28
CA THR A 4 -20.09 -94.96 44.42
C THR A 4 -20.34 -93.61 43.73
N PRO A 5 -20.03 -92.43 44.31
CA PRO A 5 -20.08 -91.16 43.63
C PRO A 5 -18.79 -90.86 42.90
N ILE A 6 -18.92 -90.37 41.65
CA ILE A 6 -17.86 -89.89 40.78
C ILE A 6 -17.58 -88.41 41.17
N PHE A 7 -16.36 -88.19 41.67
CA PHE A 7 -15.90 -86.76 41.83
C PHE A 7 -15.28 -86.30 40.50
N ALA A 8 -15.92 -85.29 39.95
CA ALA A 8 -15.36 -84.57 38.80
C ALA A 8 -14.40 -83.50 39.32
N ALA A 9 -13.13 -83.60 39.01
CA ALA A 9 -12.10 -82.60 39.30
C ALA A 9 -12.12 -81.57 38.20
N LEU A 10 -12.56 -80.34 38.55
CA LEU A 10 -12.42 -79.17 37.71
C LEU A 10 -10.97 -78.61 37.80
N ALA A 11 -10.21 -78.79 36.70
CA ALA A 11 -8.91 -78.16 36.56
C ALA A 11 -9.07 -76.69 36.22
N PHE A 12 -8.73 -75.79 37.13
CA PHE A 12 -8.64 -74.37 36.95
C PHE A 12 -7.30 -74.05 36.26
N ALA A 13 -7.30 -73.80 34.96
CA ALA A 13 -6.15 -73.27 34.24
C ALA A 13 -5.97 -71.76 34.59
N ALA A 14 -5.03 -71.44 35.44
CA ALA A 14 -4.60 -70.08 35.73
C ALA A 14 -3.80 -69.56 34.51
N LEU A 15 -4.42 -68.70 33.73
CA LEU A 15 -3.75 -67.87 32.72
C LEU A 15 -2.87 -66.86 33.45
N PHE A 16 -1.60 -67.10 33.62
CA PHE A 16 -0.60 -66.11 33.99
C PHE A 16 -0.42 -65.16 32.80
N THR A 17 -1.09 -64.02 32.77
CA THR A 17 -0.71 -62.92 31.94
C THR A 17 0.61 -62.36 32.47
N ALA A 18 1.72 -62.67 31.82
CA ALA A 18 3.01 -62.12 32.11
C ALA A 18 2.91 -60.60 31.78
N CYS A 19 2.99 -59.73 32.80
CA CYS A 19 3.19 -58.30 32.58
C CYS A 19 4.50 -58.14 31.78
N PRO A 20 4.48 -57.38 30.68
CA PRO A 20 5.72 -57.09 29.97
C PRO A 20 6.68 -56.33 30.90
N SER A 21 7.90 -56.82 31.02
CA SER A 21 8.94 -56.16 31.81
C SER A 21 9.15 -54.72 31.25
N PRO A 22 9.36 -53.72 32.13
CA PRO A 22 9.66 -52.38 31.66
C PRO A 22 10.92 -52.35 30.81
N PRO A 23 10.94 -51.55 29.73
CA PRO A 23 12.13 -51.46 28.86
C PRO A 23 13.33 -50.97 29.66
N LYS A 24 14.51 -51.56 29.40
CA LYS A 24 15.74 -51.21 30.13
C LYS A 24 16.46 -50.07 29.44
N ASN A 25 16.89 -49.07 30.25
CA ASN A 25 17.90 -48.05 29.89
C ASN A 25 17.87 -47.53 28.43
N GLY A 26 16.91 -46.74 28.09
CA GLY A 26 16.79 -46.10 26.78
C GLY A 26 16.11 -46.93 25.70
N GLU A 27 15.73 -48.19 25.99
CA GLU A 27 14.96 -49.04 25.05
C GLU A 27 13.46 -48.66 25.10
N CYS A 28 12.80 -48.68 23.97
CA CYS A 28 11.38 -48.33 23.85
C CYS A 28 10.69 -49.17 22.77
N LYS A 29 9.38 -49.35 22.93
CA LYS A 29 8.49 -49.84 21.86
C LYS A 29 7.58 -48.73 21.36
N THR A 30 7.27 -47.77 22.23
CA THR A 30 6.45 -46.58 21.96
C THR A 30 7.06 -45.38 22.65
N SER A 31 6.72 -44.16 22.22
CA SER A 31 7.22 -42.93 22.86
C SER A 31 6.81 -42.80 24.32
N LYS A 32 5.71 -43.45 24.75
CA LYS A 32 5.31 -43.49 26.16
C LYS A 32 6.35 -44.21 27.06
N ASP A 33 7.05 -45.17 26.51
CA ASP A 33 8.07 -45.90 27.27
C ASP A 33 9.29 -45.02 27.59
N CYS A 34 9.42 -43.86 26.88
CA CYS A 34 10.49 -42.90 27.07
C CYS A 34 10.13 -41.77 28.07
N GLU A 35 8.85 -41.54 28.36
CA GLU A 35 8.41 -40.48 29.26
C GLU A 35 8.91 -40.69 30.71
N ASP A 36 8.99 -41.92 31.14
CA ASP A 36 9.40 -42.31 32.51
C ASP A 36 10.91 -42.55 32.65
N GLN A 37 11.70 -42.44 31.56
CA GLN A 37 13.14 -42.66 31.58
C GLN A 37 13.92 -41.36 31.68
N ALA A 38 14.37 -40.99 32.88
CA ALA A 38 15.15 -39.80 33.12
C ALA A 38 16.50 -39.84 32.39
N GLY A 39 16.81 -38.81 31.64
CA GLY A 39 18.09 -38.67 30.92
C GLY A 39 18.09 -39.14 29.47
N PHE A 40 16.98 -39.69 29.01
CA PHE A 40 16.77 -40.07 27.60
C PHE A 40 15.72 -39.16 26.95
N GLY A 41 15.72 -39.05 25.61
CA GLY A 41 14.74 -38.27 24.89
C GLY A 41 13.31 -38.83 25.06
N LYS A 42 12.31 -38.09 24.64
CA LYS A 42 10.88 -38.39 24.82
C LYS A 42 10.23 -39.12 23.65
N VAL A 43 10.98 -39.37 22.58
CA VAL A 43 10.47 -39.96 21.34
C VAL A 43 11.17 -41.34 21.10
N CYS A 44 10.40 -42.37 20.77
CA CYS A 44 10.95 -43.69 20.43
C CYS A 44 11.33 -43.76 18.96
N VAL A 45 12.61 -43.90 18.67
CA VAL A 45 13.15 -44.01 17.31
C VAL A 45 13.92 -45.32 17.21
N SER A 46 13.48 -46.23 16.35
CA SER A 46 14.14 -47.52 16.09
C SER A 46 14.42 -48.35 17.36
N GLY A 47 13.53 -48.30 18.34
CA GLY A 47 13.65 -49.07 19.59
C GLY A 47 14.47 -48.40 20.68
N GLN A 48 14.91 -47.14 20.48
CA GLN A 48 15.64 -46.34 21.46
C GLN A 48 15.00 -44.99 21.68
N CYS A 49 15.08 -44.48 22.91
CA CYS A 49 14.60 -43.17 23.25
C CYS A 49 15.55 -42.08 22.74
N ALA A 50 15.01 -41.14 21.98
CA ALA A 50 15.72 -40.03 21.34
C ALA A 50 15.08 -38.69 21.66
N GLU A 51 15.80 -37.60 21.46
CA GLU A 51 15.26 -36.25 21.69
C GLU A 51 14.19 -35.91 20.67
N CYS A 52 14.34 -36.37 19.43
CA CYS A 52 13.41 -36.09 18.33
C CYS A 52 13.47 -37.17 17.24
N ALA A 53 12.37 -37.39 16.52
CA ALA A 53 12.30 -38.13 15.26
C ALA A 53 12.12 -37.17 14.07
N VAL A 54 11.42 -36.06 14.29
CA VAL A 54 11.15 -35.00 13.29
C VAL A 54 11.34 -33.62 13.92
N ASP A 55 11.43 -32.59 13.09
CA ASP A 55 11.63 -31.20 13.56
C ASP A 55 10.54 -30.71 14.52
N ALA A 56 9.32 -31.22 14.36
CA ALA A 56 8.19 -30.86 15.23
C ALA A 56 8.34 -31.31 16.69
N ASP A 57 9.22 -32.29 16.96
CA ASP A 57 9.51 -32.76 18.32
C ASP A 57 10.44 -31.83 19.08
N CYS A 58 11.11 -30.90 18.35
CA CYS A 58 12.03 -29.94 18.93
C CYS A 58 11.32 -28.62 19.28
N LYS A 59 11.91 -27.88 20.23
CA LYS A 59 11.42 -26.53 20.55
C LYS A 59 11.60 -25.59 19.35
N GLU A 60 10.80 -24.54 19.32
CA GLU A 60 10.92 -23.47 18.31
C GLU A 60 12.37 -22.95 18.23
N GLY A 61 12.88 -22.84 17.02
CA GLY A 61 14.28 -22.46 16.76
C GLY A 61 15.28 -23.63 16.68
N PHE A 62 14.82 -24.89 16.81
CA PHE A 62 15.65 -26.10 16.71
C PHE A 62 15.18 -27.00 15.56
N THR A 63 16.09 -27.81 15.02
CA THR A 63 15.83 -28.82 13.99
C THR A 63 16.36 -30.16 14.45
N CYS A 64 15.69 -31.27 14.08
CA CYS A 64 16.12 -32.62 14.44
C CYS A 64 17.24 -33.11 13.52
N LYS A 65 18.42 -33.28 14.06
CA LYS A 65 19.54 -33.93 13.34
C LYS A 65 20.07 -35.10 14.13
N ALA A 66 20.17 -36.25 13.49
CA ALA A 66 20.66 -37.49 14.10
C ALA A 66 20.00 -37.80 15.47
N ASN A 67 18.66 -37.57 15.54
CA ASN A 67 17.82 -37.77 16.72
C ASN A 67 18.14 -36.86 17.91
N LYS A 68 18.80 -35.72 17.65
CA LYS A 68 19.06 -34.64 18.61
C LYS A 68 18.51 -33.31 18.10
N CYS A 69 18.00 -32.50 19.01
CA CYS A 69 17.54 -31.16 18.70
C CYS A 69 18.72 -30.20 18.66
N GLU A 70 19.18 -29.82 17.46
CA GLU A 70 20.22 -28.81 17.23
C GLU A 70 19.64 -27.43 16.91
N PRO A 71 20.26 -26.33 17.35
CA PRO A 71 19.79 -25.00 16.97
C PRO A 71 19.75 -24.86 15.44
N LYS A 72 18.61 -24.39 14.92
CA LYS A 72 18.51 -24.05 13.50
C LYS A 72 19.55 -22.99 13.18
N PRO A 73 20.39 -23.19 12.14
CA PRO A 73 21.34 -22.15 11.76
C PRO A 73 20.59 -20.84 11.58
N ALA A 74 21.04 -19.79 12.24
CA ALA A 74 20.50 -18.45 12.01
C ALA A 74 20.53 -18.21 10.49
N PRO A 75 19.44 -17.68 9.88
CA PRO A 75 19.49 -17.30 8.49
C PRO A 75 20.71 -16.41 8.30
N ALA A 76 21.58 -16.77 7.36
CA ALA A 76 22.74 -15.96 7.02
C ALA A 76 22.21 -14.53 6.81
N PRO A 77 22.94 -13.49 7.32
CA PRO A 77 22.51 -12.11 7.09
C PRO A 77 22.24 -11.99 5.60
N VAL A 78 20.97 -11.80 5.23
CA VAL A 78 20.61 -11.48 3.86
C VAL A 78 21.45 -10.25 3.55
N ALA A 79 22.42 -10.39 2.66
CA ALA A 79 23.17 -9.25 2.18
C ALA A 79 22.11 -8.24 1.75
N ALA A 80 22.08 -7.09 2.42
CA ALA A 80 21.12 -6.03 2.12
C ALA A 80 21.17 -5.85 0.60
N ALA A 81 20.03 -5.96 -0.06
CA ALA A 81 19.95 -5.74 -1.50
C ALA A 81 20.66 -4.41 -1.75
N PRO A 82 21.56 -4.31 -2.75
CA PRO A 82 22.25 -3.07 -3.04
C PRO A 82 21.19 -1.98 -3.15
N ALA A 83 21.38 -0.87 -2.42
CA ALA A 83 20.46 0.25 -2.47
C ALA A 83 20.22 0.59 -3.95
N PRO A 84 18.96 0.85 -4.35
CA PRO A 84 18.66 1.20 -5.73
C PRO A 84 19.60 2.34 -6.14
N ARG A 85 20.27 2.18 -7.27
CA ARG A 85 21.15 3.22 -7.78
C ARG A 85 20.30 4.45 -8.04
N PRO A 86 20.76 5.64 -7.67
CA PRO A 86 20.04 6.85 -7.99
C PRO A 86 19.88 6.97 -9.53
N ASP A 87 18.70 7.38 -9.99
CA ASP A 87 18.44 7.62 -11.41
C ASP A 87 19.27 8.78 -11.94
N CYS A 88 19.76 9.65 -11.07
CA CYS A 88 20.57 10.82 -11.37
C CYS A 88 21.49 11.20 -10.21
N VAL A 89 22.62 11.86 -10.53
CA VAL A 89 23.54 12.50 -9.59
C VAL A 89 23.53 14.02 -9.78
N ALA A 90 23.26 14.47 -11.01
CA ALA A 90 23.18 15.89 -11.37
C ALA A 90 21.98 16.13 -12.30
N ASP A 91 21.55 17.39 -12.43
CA ASP A 91 20.44 17.77 -13.31
C ASP A 91 20.65 17.37 -14.77
N ALA A 92 21.92 17.37 -15.23
CA ALA A 92 22.29 16.96 -16.58
C ALA A 92 21.92 15.49 -16.90
N ASP A 93 21.82 14.63 -15.88
CA ASP A 93 21.49 13.21 -16.06
C ASP A 93 19.99 13.02 -16.37
N CYS A 94 19.17 14.03 -16.07
CA CYS A 94 17.72 13.93 -16.15
C CYS A 94 17.11 14.35 -17.50
N GLY A 95 17.91 14.90 -18.40
CA GLY A 95 17.43 15.46 -19.67
C GLY A 95 16.65 16.76 -19.51
N SER A 96 16.15 17.29 -20.65
CA SER A 96 15.50 18.60 -20.69
C SER A 96 14.28 18.69 -19.80
N GLY A 97 14.19 19.76 -18.99
CA GLY A 97 13.04 20.08 -18.14
C GLY A 97 12.90 19.24 -16.86
N LYS A 98 13.95 18.49 -16.48
CA LYS A 98 14.02 17.76 -15.22
C LYS A 98 15.23 18.18 -14.40
N ALA A 99 15.10 18.10 -13.08
CA ALA A 99 16.18 18.30 -12.12
C ALA A 99 16.36 17.04 -11.27
N CYS A 100 17.58 16.79 -10.83
CA CYS A 100 17.89 15.69 -9.92
C CYS A 100 17.57 16.09 -8.47
N GLN A 101 16.59 15.47 -7.86
CA GLN A 101 16.27 15.65 -6.45
C GLN A 101 16.36 14.32 -5.71
N GLY A 102 17.31 14.23 -4.79
CA GLY A 102 17.48 13.02 -3.97
C GLY A 102 17.74 11.75 -4.77
N GLY A 103 18.39 11.85 -5.92
CA GLY A 103 18.70 10.70 -6.78
C GLY A 103 17.58 10.32 -7.76
N THR A 104 16.52 11.10 -7.85
CA THR A 104 15.39 10.88 -8.76
C THR A 104 15.20 12.08 -9.67
N CYS A 105 14.96 11.83 -10.98
CA CYS A 105 14.69 12.89 -11.95
C CYS A 105 13.26 13.41 -11.78
N VAL A 106 13.10 14.60 -11.20
CA VAL A 106 11.82 15.30 -11.08
C VAL A 106 11.72 16.42 -12.11
N SER A 107 10.50 16.79 -12.51
CA SER A 107 10.32 17.95 -13.38
C SER A 107 10.87 19.21 -12.71
N ALA A 108 11.82 19.89 -13.36
CA ALA A 108 12.32 21.17 -12.90
C ALA A 108 11.22 22.22 -13.14
N ILE A 109 10.41 22.48 -12.10
CA ILE A 109 9.37 23.51 -12.18
C ILE A 109 10.04 24.83 -11.84
N ASP A 110 9.91 25.77 -12.76
CA ASP A 110 10.17 27.16 -12.44
C ASP A 110 9.38 27.52 -11.15
N PRO A 111 10.02 28.04 -10.09
CA PRO A 111 9.30 28.44 -8.87
C PRO A 111 8.09 29.33 -9.14
N ALA A 112 8.14 30.16 -10.17
CA ALA A 112 7.02 30.99 -10.63
C ALA A 112 5.85 30.16 -11.20
N CYS A 113 6.08 28.87 -11.51
CA CYS A 113 5.10 27.93 -12.04
C CYS A 113 4.64 26.90 -11.00
N ALA A 114 5.20 26.91 -9.79
CA ALA A 114 4.89 25.95 -8.74
C ALA A 114 3.56 26.23 -8.06
N ASP A 115 3.17 27.50 -7.97
CA ASP A 115 1.95 27.93 -7.31
C ASP A 115 0.77 27.99 -8.29
N ALA A 116 -0.10 26.99 -8.24
CA ALA A 116 -1.31 26.96 -9.06
C ALA A 116 -2.25 28.14 -8.80
N SER A 117 -2.23 28.73 -7.60
CA SER A 117 -3.05 29.90 -7.25
C SER A 117 -2.66 31.15 -8.03
N ALA A 118 -1.41 31.23 -8.52
CA ALA A 118 -0.93 32.32 -9.36
C ALA A 118 -1.57 32.37 -10.76
N PHE A 119 -2.28 31.30 -11.14
CA PHE A 119 -2.90 31.16 -12.47
C PHE A 119 -4.43 31.21 -12.44
N VAL A 120 -5.01 31.53 -11.31
CA VAL A 120 -6.46 31.77 -11.20
C VAL A 120 -6.85 32.97 -12.04
N VAL A 121 -7.87 32.79 -12.88
CA VAL A 121 -8.45 33.86 -13.70
C VAL A 121 -9.81 34.26 -13.16
N HIS A 122 -10.07 35.59 -13.14
CA HIS A 122 -11.30 36.14 -12.64
C HIS A 122 -12.17 36.72 -13.77
N PHE A 123 -13.48 36.75 -13.53
CA PHE A 123 -14.46 37.18 -14.50
C PHE A 123 -15.36 38.28 -13.95
N GLY A 124 -15.85 39.13 -14.84
CA GLY A 124 -16.90 40.06 -14.51
C GLY A 124 -18.21 39.37 -14.13
N PHE A 125 -19.15 40.16 -13.59
CA PHE A 125 -20.50 39.67 -13.32
C PHE A 125 -21.15 39.17 -14.61
N ASP A 126 -21.69 37.98 -14.56
CA ASP A 126 -22.33 37.27 -15.68
C ASP A 126 -21.46 37.09 -16.94
N GLN A 127 -20.13 37.18 -16.80
CA GLN A 127 -19.19 37.06 -17.90
C GLN A 127 -18.39 35.74 -17.84
N SER A 128 -18.03 35.29 -19.04
CA SER A 128 -17.13 34.13 -19.26
C SER A 128 -16.06 34.40 -20.32
N ALA A 129 -15.99 35.63 -20.86
CA ALA A 129 -14.98 36.03 -21.84
C ALA A 129 -13.62 36.21 -21.16
N ILE A 130 -12.55 35.82 -21.85
CA ILE A 130 -11.16 36.04 -21.39
C ILE A 130 -10.79 37.50 -21.67
N THR A 131 -10.56 38.25 -20.61
CA THR A 131 -10.13 39.68 -20.67
C THR A 131 -8.60 39.79 -20.73
N GLY A 132 -8.07 41.01 -20.85
CA GLY A 132 -6.63 41.26 -20.92
C GLY A 132 -5.82 40.64 -19.76
N ASP A 133 -6.28 40.83 -18.51
CA ASP A 133 -5.61 40.32 -17.31
C ASP A 133 -5.68 38.78 -17.25
N ALA A 134 -6.85 38.20 -17.55
CA ALA A 134 -7.04 36.78 -17.68
C ALA A 134 -6.13 36.18 -18.77
N ALA A 135 -6.08 36.84 -19.94
CA ALA A 135 -5.21 36.45 -21.03
C ALA A 135 -3.73 36.50 -20.65
N ALA A 136 -3.26 37.53 -19.94
CA ALA A 136 -1.89 37.63 -19.46
C ALA A 136 -1.54 36.50 -18.48
N THR A 137 -2.46 36.18 -17.56
CA THR A 137 -2.30 35.09 -16.62
C THR A 137 -2.21 33.74 -17.33
N LEU A 138 -3.09 33.48 -18.30
CA LEU A 138 -3.08 32.20 -19.07
C LEU A 138 -1.85 32.05 -19.99
N LYS A 139 -1.33 33.19 -20.55
CA LYS A 139 -0.05 33.16 -21.29
C LYS A 139 1.11 32.77 -20.39
N ARG A 140 1.17 33.24 -19.13
CA ARG A 140 2.18 32.82 -18.17
C ARG A 140 2.05 31.31 -17.87
N LEU A 141 0.83 30.83 -17.63
CA LEU A 141 0.58 29.38 -17.44
C LEU A 141 1.03 28.55 -18.63
N ALA A 142 0.70 28.99 -19.87
CA ALA A 142 1.12 28.29 -21.08
C ALA A 142 2.66 28.22 -21.19
N ALA A 143 3.36 29.32 -20.87
CA ALA A 143 4.83 29.34 -20.85
C ALA A 143 5.41 28.41 -19.79
N CYS A 144 4.77 28.26 -18.62
CA CYS A 144 5.14 27.29 -17.61
C CYS A 144 4.94 25.86 -18.09
N LEU A 145 3.80 25.57 -18.70
CA LEU A 145 3.49 24.23 -19.21
C LEU A 145 4.35 23.84 -20.40
N ALA A 146 4.83 24.80 -21.19
CA ALA A 146 5.78 24.55 -22.27
C ALA A 146 7.13 24.05 -21.74
N LYS A 147 7.58 24.52 -20.57
CA LYS A 147 8.83 24.09 -19.94
C LYS A 147 8.67 22.78 -19.18
N ALA A 148 7.54 22.58 -18.52
CA ALA A 148 7.20 21.39 -17.73
C ALA A 148 5.79 20.92 -18.07
N PRO A 149 5.62 20.10 -19.12
CA PRO A 149 4.31 19.65 -19.56
C PRO A 149 3.58 18.86 -18.49
N ALA A 150 2.34 19.26 -18.18
CA ALA A 150 1.44 18.47 -17.39
C ALA A 150 0.83 17.33 -18.23
N ARG A 151 0.63 16.16 -17.64
CA ARG A 151 -0.09 15.06 -18.32
C ARG A 151 -1.55 15.42 -18.55
N ARG A 152 -2.12 16.12 -17.58
CA ARG A 152 -3.51 16.53 -17.55
C ARG A 152 -3.61 17.92 -16.91
N LEU A 153 -4.48 18.73 -17.41
CA LEU A 153 -4.84 20.02 -16.83
C LEU A 153 -6.33 20.03 -16.53
N GLN A 154 -6.70 20.08 -15.26
CA GLN A 154 -8.09 20.27 -14.84
C GLN A 154 -8.38 21.76 -14.72
N VAL A 155 -9.47 22.22 -15.30
CA VAL A 155 -9.94 23.61 -15.17
C VAL A 155 -11.29 23.64 -14.49
N ASP A 156 -11.35 24.18 -13.29
CA ASP A 156 -12.56 24.26 -12.48
C ASP A 156 -13.19 25.65 -12.59
N GLY A 157 -14.48 25.72 -12.92
CA GLY A 157 -15.23 26.96 -13.06
C GLY A 157 -16.13 27.24 -11.88
N HIS A 158 -16.10 28.48 -11.38
CA HIS A 158 -16.82 28.94 -10.21
C HIS A 158 -17.59 30.24 -10.46
N CYS A 159 -18.61 30.46 -9.66
CA CYS A 159 -19.45 31.67 -9.68
C CYS A 159 -19.62 32.24 -8.28
N ASP A 160 -20.09 33.48 -8.22
CA ASP A 160 -20.62 34.05 -6.98
C ASP A 160 -21.98 33.42 -6.62
N ASP A 161 -22.54 33.77 -5.47
CA ASP A 161 -23.74 33.14 -4.89
C ASP A 161 -25.07 33.66 -5.51
N ARG A 162 -25.02 34.68 -6.35
CA ARG A 162 -26.20 35.29 -6.98
C ARG A 162 -26.76 34.38 -8.08
N GLY A 163 -28.06 34.31 -8.15
CA GLY A 163 -28.79 33.48 -9.14
C GLY A 163 -29.03 32.04 -8.71
N THR A 164 -29.61 31.25 -9.59
CA THR A 164 -29.94 29.84 -9.31
C THR A 164 -28.71 28.93 -9.43
N THR A 165 -28.70 27.82 -8.73
CA THR A 165 -27.63 26.81 -8.83
C THR A 165 -27.45 26.31 -10.27
N GLN A 166 -28.56 26.03 -10.98
CA GLN A 166 -28.49 25.53 -12.35
C GLN A 166 -27.85 26.56 -13.30
N TYR A 167 -28.20 27.85 -13.15
CA TYR A 167 -27.60 28.92 -13.91
C TYR A 167 -26.09 29.03 -13.65
N ASN A 168 -25.70 29.00 -12.38
CA ASN A 168 -24.30 29.10 -11.97
C ASN A 168 -23.45 27.91 -12.41
N LEU A 169 -24.02 26.70 -12.43
CA LEU A 169 -23.35 25.54 -13.01
C LEU A 169 -23.07 25.74 -14.50
N ALA A 170 -24.06 26.25 -15.26
CA ALA A 170 -23.89 26.53 -16.69
C ALA A 170 -22.86 27.66 -16.93
N LEU A 171 -22.88 28.71 -16.12
CA LEU A 171 -21.93 29.83 -16.25
C LEU A 171 -20.50 29.42 -15.85
N GLY A 172 -20.35 28.68 -14.76
CA GLY A 172 -19.06 28.13 -14.35
C GLY A 172 -18.46 27.19 -15.42
N LYS A 173 -19.30 26.36 -16.07
CA LYS A 173 -18.87 25.53 -17.21
C LYS A 173 -18.37 26.39 -18.37
N LYS A 174 -19.11 27.45 -18.76
CA LYS A 174 -18.67 28.38 -19.82
C LYS A 174 -17.32 29.00 -19.49
N ARG A 175 -17.06 29.37 -18.25
CA ARG A 175 -15.77 29.89 -17.77
C ARG A 175 -14.61 28.90 -17.92
N SER A 176 -14.80 27.69 -17.42
CA SER A 176 -13.78 26.64 -17.57
C SER A 176 -13.50 26.28 -19.03
N GLU A 177 -14.54 26.22 -19.88
CA GLU A 177 -14.40 25.99 -21.31
C GLU A 177 -13.71 27.14 -22.05
N ALA A 178 -13.95 28.41 -21.65
CA ALA A 178 -13.26 29.55 -22.21
C ALA A 178 -11.76 29.50 -21.93
N VAL A 179 -11.38 29.15 -20.69
CA VAL A 179 -9.96 28.92 -20.31
C VAL A 179 -9.36 27.77 -21.10
N LYS A 180 -10.05 26.63 -21.21
CA LYS A 180 -9.60 25.48 -22.01
C LYS A 180 -9.31 25.88 -23.45
N ARG A 181 -10.25 26.54 -24.12
CA ARG A 181 -10.07 26.98 -25.52
C ARG A 181 -8.88 27.91 -25.65
N TYR A 182 -8.77 28.90 -24.77
CA TYR A 182 -7.68 29.86 -24.82
C TYR A 182 -6.30 29.21 -24.64
N LEU A 183 -6.17 28.25 -23.72
CA LEU A 183 -4.92 27.48 -23.52
C LEU A 183 -4.61 26.57 -24.72
N ALA A 184 -5.61 25.97 -25.34
CA ALA A 184 -5.43 25.16 -26.56
C ALA A 184 -4.96 26.04 -27.72
N ASP A 185 -5.52 27.26 -27.87
CA ASP A 185 -5.10 28.24 -28.88
C ASP A 185 -3.65 28.73 -28.66
N LEU A 186 -3.17 28.72 -27.41
CA LEU A 186 -1.76 28.98 -27.07
C LEU A 186 -0.84 27.77 -27.29
N GLY A 187 -1.36 26.64 -27.76
CA GLY A 187 -0.57 25.44 -28.05
C GLY A 187 -0.25 24.60 -26.82
N VAL A 188 -0.97 24.77 -25.72
CA VAL A 188 -0.81 23.90 -24.54
C VAL A 188 -1.22 22.49 -24.91
N GLY A 189 -0.25 21.54 -24.89
CA GLY A 189 -0.46 20.14 -25.18
C GLY A 189 -1.05 19.36 -23.98
N GLY A 190 -1.41 18.11 -24.23
CA GLY A 190 -1.98 17.22 -23.22
C GLY A 190 -3.51 17.31 -23.14
N THR A 191 -4.07 16.61 -22.15
CA THR A 191 -5.52 16.58 -21.95
C THR A 191 -5.94 17.75 -21.05
N ILE A 192 -6.82 18.62 -21.56
CA ILE A 192 -7.42 19.70 -20.79
C ILE A 192 -8.88 19.33 -20.49
N ASP A 193 -9.18 19.01 -19.24
CA ASP A 193 -10.52 18.72 -18.77
C ASP A 193 -11.16 19.94 -18.12
N THR A 194 -12.47 20.01 -18.15
CA THR A 194 -13.23 21.08 -17.55
C THR A 194 -14.24 20.53 -16.56
N ASN A 195 -14.36 21.21 -15.43
CA ASN A 195 -15.37 20.94 -14.42
C ASN A 195 -16.03 22.24 -13.99
N THR A 196 -17.17 22.17 -13.32
CA THR A 196 -17.85 23.33 -12.75
C THR A 196 -18.42 22.99 -11.38
N PHE A 197 -18.20 23.89 -10.46
CA PHE A 197 -18.81 23.86 -9.14
C PHE A 197 -19.91 24.93 -9.00
N GLY A 198 -20.14 25.74 -10.05
CA GLY A 198 -21.10 26.84 -9.97
C GLY A 198 -20.80 27.70 -8.74
N LYS A 199 -21.79 27.90 -7.86
CA LYS A 199 -21.68 28.65 -6.61
C LYS A 199 -21.40 27.78 -5.36
N GLU A 200 -21.22 26.47 -5.53
CA GLU A 200 -21.19 25.53 -4.39
C GLU A 200 -19.85 25.50 -3.65
N GLN A 201 -18.78 26.03 -4.27
CA GLN A 201 -17.44 26.11 -3.67
C GLN A 201 -16.92 27.57 -3.63
N PRO A 202 -17.51 28.42 -2.78
CA PRO A 202 -17.08 29.82 -2.65
C PRO A 202 -15.78 29.90 -1.85
N LEU A 203 -14.92 30.88 -2.19
CA LEU A 203 -13.76 31.29 -1.39
C LEU A 203 -14.14 32.13 -0.19
N CYS A 204 -15.23 32.86 -0.30
CA CYS A 204 -15.80 33.70 0.76
C CYS A 204 -17.32 33.77 0.61
N ARG A 205 -18.04 34.16 1.67
CA ARG A 205 -19.50 34.13 1.73
C ARG A 205 -20.12 35.50 2.05
N GLU A 206 -19.31 36.52 2.20
CA GLU A 206 -19.79 37.89 2.45
C GLU A 206 -20.54 38.41 1.22
N ALA A 207 -21.68 39.02 1.44
CA ALA A 207 -22.49 39.65 0.39
C ALA A 207 -21.90 41.02 -0.04
N THR A 208 -20.66 40.98 -0.54
CA THR A 208 -19.92 42.18 -1.01
C THR A 208 -19.33 41.91 -2.39
N GLU A 209 -19.17 43.00 -3.18
CA GLU A 209 -18.58 42.87 -4.52
C GLU A 209 -17.13 42.32 -4.46
N SER A 210 -16.37 42.65 -3.42
CA SER A 210 -15.02 42.14 -3.25
C SER A 210 -15.00 40.61 -3.08
N CYS A 211 -15.95 40.03 -2.32
CA CYS A 211 -16.10 38.62 -2.18
C CYS A 211 -16.64 37.96 -3.47
N TRP A 212 -17.69 38.54 -4.06
CA TRP A 212 -18.25 38.04 -5.33
C TRP A 212 -17.21 37.98 -6.43
N ALA A 213 -16.38 39.05 -6.58
CA ALA A 213 -15.31 39.10 -7.57
C ALA A 213 -14.28 37.96 -7.38
N ARG A 214 -13.95 37.62 -6.15
CA ARG A 214 -13.06 36.48 -5.85
C ARG A 214 -13.70 35.12 -6.19
N ASN A 215 -15.00 34.98 -6.00
CA ASN A 215 -15.74 33.77 -6.30
C ASN A 215 -15.92 33.56 -7.82
N ARG A 216 -16.04 34.64 -8.61
CA ARG A 216 -16.16 34.54 -10.08
C ARG A 216 -14.82 34.22 -10.74
N ARG A 217 -14.43 32.93 -10.74
CA ARG A 217 -13.10 32.50 -11.16
C ARG A 217 -13.09 31.18 -11.94
N ALA A 218 -12.00 30.96 -12.61
CA ALA A 218 -11.61 29.61 -13.06
C ALA A 218 -10.21 29.28 -12.53
N GLU A 219 -10.04 28.06 -12.10
CA GLU A 219 -8.82 27.53 -11.48
C GLU A 219 -8.20 26.44 -12.37
N PRO A 220 -7.15 26.75 -13.14
CA PRO A 220 -6.35 25.72 -13.81
C PRO A 220 -5.50 24.96 -12.79
N LYS A 221 -5.61 23.64 -12.77
CA LYS A 221 -4.89 22.73 -11.87
C LYS A 221 -4.10 21.70 -12.69
N PRO A 222 -2.79 21.91 -12.88
CA PRO A 222 -1.95 20.92 -13.55
C PRO A 222 -1.83 19.65 -12.72
N GLU A 223 -2.17 18.50 -13.31
CA GLU A 223 -1.93 17.18 -12.75
C GLU A 223 -0.66 16.59 -13.39
N ARG A 224 0.19 16.00 -12.58
CA ARG A 224 1.51 15.48 -12.93
C ARG A 224 1.58 13.99 -12.87
#